data_61817e077cbf544f259afd4c7d53a937
#
_entry.id   61817e077cbf544f259afd4c7d53a937
#
_cell.length_a   1.000
_cell.length_b   1.000
_cell.length_c   1.000
_cell.angle_alpha   90.00
_cell.angle_beta   90.00
_cell.angle_gamma   90.00
#
_symmetry.space_group_name_H-M   'P 1'
#
loop_
_entity.id
_entity.type
_entity.pdbx_description
1 polymer ?
#
loop_
_entity_poly.entity_id
_entity_poly.type
_entity_poly.pdbx_seq_one_letter_code
_entity_poly.pdbx_strand_id
1 'polypeptide(L)'
;MAYYYPEPSHTFSEYLLVPGYTSEDCIPDNVSLKTPLVRYRKGQEECPISLNIPMVSAIMQSVSNDTLAIALAKEGGLSFIFGSQSIESEAEMVRRVKSNKAGFVPSASNLTPEHTLADVLALKEKNGFSTVAITEDATPNGKLLGIVTSRDYRVSRMSTDLKVREFMTPREKLVTAPASTTLKEANDIIWEHKLNALPIVDENDHLLYFVFRKDYAEHKEHPLALQDDKKRYLVGAGINSRDYAERIPALVEAGADVLCIDSSEGYSVWQKKVIDYVRANYGNTIKIGAGNVVDRDGFRFLAESGADFVKVGIGGGSICITRETKGIGRGQATSLIEVSAARDEYFRETGVYVPICSDGGIVHDYHMTLALAMGADFLMLGRYFARFDESPTNKLLVNGVYVKEYWGEGSNRARNWQRYDLGGKTGLAFEEGVDSYVTYAGSLQDNVARSLYKVKSTMCNCGVTTIPDLQKNAKLTLVSATSIVEGGYHDVTLRATNASNN
;
A
#
# COMPACT_ATOMS: atom_id res chain seq x y z
N MET A 1 -13.68 22.72 -35.13
CA MET A 1 -12.86 23.60 -34.26
C MET A 1 -12.62 22.83 -32.97
N ALA A 2 -11.38 22.80 -32.44
CA ALA A 2 -11.10 22.15 -31.18
C ALA A 2 -11.89 22.83 -30.04
N TYR A 3 -12.32 22.05 -29.06
CA TYR A 3 -12.93 22.57 -27.84
C TYR A 3 -11.84 23.22 -26.97
N TYR A 4 -12.16 24.38 -26.41
CA TYR A 4 -11.26 25.14 -25.55
C TYR A 4 -11.92 25.38 -24.18
N TYR A 5 -11.25 24.94 -23.11
CA TYR A 5 -11.65 25.26 -21.73
C TYR A 5 -11.29 26.73 -21.46
N PRO A 6 -12.23 27.63 -21.15
CA PRO A 6 -11.95 29.04 -20.95
C PRO A 6 -11.17 29.34 -19.68
N GLU A 7 -11.34 28.52 -18.65
CA GLU A 7 -10.70 28.67 -17.36
C GLU A 7 -9.33 27.97 -17.30
N PRO A 8 -8.31 28.59 -16.67
CA PRO A 8 -7.03 27.93 -16.42
C PRO A 8 -7.21 26.65 -15.60
N SER A 9 -6.37 25.65 -15.85
CA SER A 9 -6.32 24.48 -14.96
C SER A 9 -5.31 24.70 -13.84
N HIS A 10 -5.73 24.46 -12.61
CA HIS A 10 -5.02 24.79 -11.38
C HIS A 10 -4.38 23.56 -10.72
N THR A 11 -3.31 23.82 -9.95
CA THR A 11 -2.62 22.84 -9.10
C THR A 11 -2.99 23.05 -7.62
N PHE A 12 -2.59 22.11 -6.74
CA PHE A 12 -2.86 22.24 -5.31
C PHE A 12 -2.26 23.50 -4.67
N SER A 13 -1.07 23.93 -5.12
CA SER A 13 -0.40 25.12 -4.56
C SER A 13 -1.17 26.43 -4.76
N GLU A 14 -2.16 26.45 -5.65
CA GLU A 14 -3.00 27.61 -5.94
C GLU A 14 -4.25 27.66 -5.05
N TYR A 15 -4.38 26.75 -4.09
CA TYR A 15 -5.53 26.69 -3.18
C TYR A 15 -5.09 26.70 -1.72
N LEU A 16 -5.95 27.30 -0.88
CA LEU A 16 -5.89 27.18 0.58
C LEU A 16 -7.25 26.75 1.13
N LEU A 17 -7.22 26.07 2.25
CA LEU A 17 -8.41 25.78 3.05
C LEU A 17 -8.73 26.99 3.94
N VAL A 18 -10.00 27.39 3.95
CA VAL A 18 -10.49 28.40 4.87
C VAL A 18 -10.93 27.70 6.16
N PRO A 19 -10.44 28.13 7.34
CA PRO A 19 -10.82 27.52 8.61
C PRO A 19 -12.33 27.47 8.82
N GLY A 20 -12.79 26.38 9.45
CA GLY A 20 -14.17 26.21 9.90
C GLY A 20 -14.31 26.44 11.39
N TYR A 21 -15.54 26.25 11.91
CA TYR A 21 -15.76 26.24 13.34
C TYR A 21 -15.19 24.95 13.97
N THR A 22 -14.26 25.08 14.89
CA THR A 22 -13.64 23.97 15.62
C THR A 22 -14.36 23.77 16.97
N SER A 23 -14.98 22.61 17.16
CA SER A 23 -15.56 22.20 18.44
C SER A 23 -14.55 21.48 19.33
N GLU A 24 -14.93 21.17 20.56
CA GLU A 24 -14.10 20.40 21.50
C GLU A 24 -13.78 18.97 21.00
N ASP A 25 -14.63 18.42 20.13
CA ASP A 25 -14.44 17.10 19.53
C ASP A 25 -13.39 17.09 18.38
N CYS A 26 -13.07 18.28 17.84
CA CYS A 26 -12.09 18.42 16.75
C CYS A 26 -10.66 18.38 17.27
N ILE A 27 -10.25 17.21 17.76
CA ILE A 27 -8.88 16.91 18.16
C ILE A 27 -8.32 15.79 17.25
N PRO A 28 -7.00 15.75 16.96
CA PRO A 28 -6.42 14.77 16.02
C PRO A 28 -6.73 13.31 16.36
N ASP A 29 -6.88 12.96 17.63
CA ASP A 29 -7.18 11.59 18.07
C ASP A 29 -8.61 11.15 17.69
N ASN A 30 -9.53 12.07 17.56
CA ASN A 30 -10.91 11.80 17.13
C ASN A 30 -11.06 11.75 15.60
N VAL A 31 -10.03 12.15 14.84
CA VAL A 31 -10.10 12.16 13.38
C VAL A 31 -9.91 10.76 12.82
N SER A 32 -10.92 10.27 12.10
CA SER A 32 -10.86 9.04 11.32
C SER A 32 -10.44 9.35 9.89
N LEU A 33 -9.38 8.66 9.43
CA LEU A 33 -8.90 8.71 8.06
C LEU A 33 -9.31 7.46 7.27
N LYS A 34 -10.19 6.63 7.83
CA LYS A 34 -10.74 5.45 7.12
C LYS A 34 -11.49 5.91 5.88
N THR A 35 -11.24 5.25 4.75
CA THR A 35 -11.78 5.65 3.45
C THR A 35 -12.04 4.42 2.56
N PRO A 36 -13.04 4.45 1.65
CA PRO A 36 -13.30 3.36 0.76
C PRO A 36 -12.17 3.23 -0.29
N LEU A 37 -11.73 2.00 -0.55
CA LEU A 37 -10.81 1.69 -1.64
C LEU A 37 -11.52 1.28 -2.92
N VAL A 38 -12.64 0.56 -2.80
CA VAL A 38 -13.36 -0.04 -3.92
C VAL A 38 -14.83 0.37 -3.94
N ARG A 39 -15.46 0.24 -5.09
CA ARG A 39 -16.88 0.62 -5.27
C ARG A 39 -17.81 -0.12 -4.33
N TYR A 40 -18.87 0.57 -3.93
CA TYR A 40 -19.96 0.04 -3.11
C TYR A 40 -21.30 0.63 -3.55
N ARG A 41 -22.41 0.02 -3.10
CA ARG A 41 -23.75 0.48 -3.44
C ARG A 41 -24.38 1.26 -2.28
N LYS A 42 -25.25 2.21 -2.62
CA LYS A 42 -26.07 2.91 -1.64
C LYS A 42 -26.87 1.91 -0.80
N GLY A 43 -26.81 2.04 0.52
CA GLY A 43 -27.46 1.12 1.46
C GLY A 43 -26.56 -0.06 1.90
N GLN A 44 -25.35 -0.20 1.40
CA GLN A 44 -24.34 -1.07 2.01
C GLN A 44 -23.76 -0.35 3.24
N GLU A 45 -23.77 -1.05 4.37
CA GLU A 45 -23.25 -0.50 5.63
C GLU A 45 -21.74 -0.32 5.60
N GLU A 46 -21.03 -1.22 4.90
CA GLU A 46 -19.58 -1.17 4.77
C GLU A 46 -19.11 -1.37 3.31
N CYS A 47 -18.05 -0.65 2.94
CA CYS A 47 -17.33 -0.89 1.69
C CYS A 47 -16.61 -2.25 1.77
N PRO A 48 -16.63 -3.06 0.68
CA PRO A 48 -15.98 -4.37 0.68
C PRO A 48 -14.49 -4.35 1.04
N ILE A 49 -13.77 -3.30 0.66
CA ILE A 49 -12.37 -3.05 1.08
C ILE A 49 -12.23 -1.56 1.37
N SER A 50 -11.83 -1.23 2.59
CA SER A 50 -11.50 0.14 3.01
C SER A 50 -10.05 0.23 3.42
N LEU A 51 -9.43 1.39 3.22
CA LEU A 51 -8.12 1.75 3.78
C LEU A 51 -8.31 2.33 5.18
N ASN A 52 -7.37 2.08 6.07
CA ASN A 52 -7.35 2.71 7.40
C ASN A 52 -6.68 4.07 7.39
N ILE A 53 -5.80 4.33 6.40
CA ILE A 53 -5.24 5.64 6.07
C ILE A 53 -5.37 5.89 4.56
N PRO A 54 -5.57 7.13 4.09
CA PRO A 54 -5.87 7.42 2.69
C PRO A 54 -4.59 7.45 1.81
N MET A 55 -3.70 6.49 1.96
CA MET A 55 -2.42 6.45 1.26
C MET A 55 -2.20 5.12 0.56
N VAL A 56 -1.83 5.18 -0.72
CA VAL A 56 -1.36 4.02 -1.48
C VAL A 56 -0.05 4.36 -2.20
N SER A 57 0.80 3.35 -2.42
CA SER A 57 2.06 3.56 -3.14
C SER A 57 1.86 3.46 -4.65
N ALA A 58 2.63 4.26 -5.40
CA ALA A 58 2.60 4.27 -6.86
C ALA A 58 3.17 2.96 -7.45
N ILE A 59 2.61 2.55 -8.60
CA ILE A 59 3.00 1.35 -9.34
C ILE A 59 4.33 1.62 -10.06
N MET A 60 5.43 1.62 -9.33
CA MET A 60 6.75 2.01 -9.86
C MET A 60 7.86 1.12 -9.31
N GLN A 61 8.81 0.73 -10.19
CA GLN A 61 9.99 -0.06 -9.82
C GLN A 61 10.79 0.56 -8.68
N SER A 62 10.90 1.88 -8.66
CA SER A 62 11.67 2.63 -7.66
C SER A 62 10.91 2.89 -6.35
N VAL A 63 9.67 2.41 -6.23
CA VAL A 63 8.77 2.71 -5.09
C VAL A 63 8.23 1.46 -4.42
N SER A 64 7.59 0.57 -5.17
CA SER A 64 6.64 -0.41 -4.63
C SER A 64 7.06 -1.85 -4.80
N ASN A 65 7.87 -2.36 -3.88
CA ASN A 65 8.18 -3.78 -3.73
C ASN A 65 7.43 -4.38 -2.52
N ASP A 66 7.68 -5.65 -2.23
CA ASP A 66 7.11 -6.38 -1.09
C ASP A 66 7.52 -5.80 0.28
N THR A 67 8.73 -5.28 0.42
CA THR A 67 9.19 -4.66 1.67
C THR A 67 8.39 -3.40 2.00
N LEU A 68 8.23 -2.49 1.02
CA LEU A 68 7.39 -1.31 1.17
C LEU A 68 5.93 -1.70 1.40
N ALA A 69 5.44 -2.73 0.69
CA ALA A 69 4.05 -3.18 0.82
C ALA A 69 3.73 -3.65 2.23
N ILE A 70 4.62 -4.42 2.86
CA ILE A 70 4.47 -4.87 4.25
C ILE A 70 4.51 -3.66 5.20
N ALA A 71 5.46 -2.75 5.02
CA ALA A 71 5.59 -1.58 5.88
C ALA A 71 4.36 -0.66 5.79
N LEU A 72 3.87 -0.39 4.57
CA LEU A 72 2.69 0.47 4.38
C LEU A 72 1.40 -0.18 4.89
N ALA A 73 1.25 -1.51 4.73
CA ALA A 73 0.11 -2.24 5.26
C ALA A 73 0.08 -2.23 6.81
N LYS A 74 1.24 -2.26 7.47
CA LYS A 74 1.35 -2.07 8.93
C LYS A 74 0.78 -0.72 9.37
N GLU A 75 1.00 0.33 8.61
CA GLU A 75 0.48 1.67 8.90
C GLU A 75 -0.98 1.89 8.45
N GLY A 76 -1.59 0.92 7.76
CA GLY A 76 -3.00 0.97 7.36
C GLY A 76 -3.26 1.41 5.93
N GLY A 77 -2.22 1.61 5.12
CA GLY A 77 -2.30 1.89 3.69
C GLY A 77 -2.14 0.65 2.82
N LEU A 78 -2.13 0.81 1.50
CA LEU A 78 -1.98 -0.27 0.53
C LEU A 78 -0.86 0.02 -0.45
N SER A 79 -0.01 -0.96 -0.73
CA SER A 79 0.96 -0.87 -1.80
C SER A 79 0.51 -1.63 -3.03
N PHE A 80 0.72 -1.04 -4.22
CA PHE A 80 0.57 -1.73 -5.49
C PHE A 80 1.94 -2.16 -6.00
N ILE A 81 2.23 -3.46 -5.97
CA ILE A 81 3.48 -4.02 -6.49
C ILE A 81 3.61 -3.64 -7.97
N PHE A 82 4.81 -3.23 -8.39
CA PHE A 82 5.05 -2.79 -9.76
C PHE A 82 4.98 -3.94 -10.79
N GLY A 83 4.30 -3.69 -11.92
CA GLY A 83 4.11 -4.67 -12.99
C GLY A 83 5.22 -4.72 -14.04
N SER A 84 6.21 -3.79 -14.00
CA SER A 84 7.34 -3.74 -14.94
C SER A 84 8.44 -4.75 -14.60
N GLN A 85 8.03 -6.00 -14.43
CA GLN A 85 8.86 -7.16 -14.12
C GLN A 85 8.20 -8.42 -14.67
N SER A 86 8.85 -9.58 -14.54
CA SER A 86 8.23 -10.84 -14.95
C SER A 86 7.01 -11.18 -14.08
N ILE A 87 6.07 -11.92 -14.65
CA ILE A 87 4.86 -12.36 -13.95
C ILE A 87 5.21 -13.15 -12.68
N GLU A 88 6.19 -14.04 -12.78
CA GLU A 88 6.66 -14.88 -11.67
C GLU A 88 7.25 -14.05 -10.54
N SER A 89 8.06 -13.04 -10.87
CA SER A 89 8.69 -12.16 -9.89
C SER A 89 7.66 -11.33 -9.13
N GLU A 90 6.67 -10.77 -9.84
CA GLU A 90 5.59 -10.01 -9.22
C GLU A 90 4.70 -10.88 -8.34
N ALA A 91 4.30 -12.06 -8.84
CA ALA A 91 3.52 -13.03 -8.08
C ALA A 91 4.24 -13.48 -6.81
N GLU A 92 5.57 -13.65 -6.87
CA GLU A 92 6.38 -13.99 -5.70
C GLU A 92 6.42 -12.86 -4.67
N MET A 93 6.53 -11.60 -5.09
CA MET A 93 6.41 -10.44 -4.18
C MET A 93 5.04 -10.41 -3.50
N VAL A 94 3.95 -10.64 -4.25
CA VAL A 94 2.60 -10.75 -3.70
C VAL A 94 2.51 -11.86 -2.66
N ARG A 95 3.01 -13.08 -2.95
CA ARG A 95 3.04 -14.19 -1.99
C ARG A 95 3.80 -13.84 -0.73
N ARG A 96 4.95 -13.15 -0.85
CA ARG A 96 5.73 -12.71 0.33
C ARG A 96 4.93 -11.76 1.21
N VAL A 97 4.19 -10.80 0.64
CA VAL A 97 3.31 -9.93 1.43
C VAL A 97 2.21 -10.76 2.10
N LYS A 98 1.53 -11.63 1.34
CA LYS A 98 0.44 -12.48 1.86
C LYS A 98 0.89 -13.53 2.87
N SER A 99 2.16 -13.91 2.90
CA SER A 99 2.72 -14.80 3.93
C SER A 99 2.89 -14.09 5.28
N ASN A 100 2.91 -12.76 5.29
CA ASN A 100 2.95 -11.98 6.52
C ASN A 100 1.54 -11.80 7.09
N LYS A 101 1.40 -12.19 8.35
CA LYS A 101 0.16 -12.06 9.12
C LYS A 101 0.49 -11.30 10.39
N ALA A 102 -0.24 -10.23 10.68
CA ALA A 102 0.04 -9.38 11.82
C ALA A 102 0.01 -10.17 13.14
N GLY A 103 1.17 -10.36 13.74
CA GLY A 103 1.36 -11.15 14.96
C GLY A 103 1.17 -12.67 14.81
N PHE A 104 0.76 -13.15 13.64
CA PHE A 104 0.67 -14.57 13.31
C PHE A 104 1.69 -14.87 12.21
N VAL A 105 2.69 -15.69 12.52
CA VAL A 105 3.84 -15.95 11.63
C VAL A 105 3.78 -17.38 11.12
N PRO A 106 3.82 -17.63 9.80
CA PRO A 106 4.01 -18.99 9.29
C PRO A 106 5.32 -19.58 9.79
N SER A 107 5.36 -20.89 9.98
CA SER A 107 6.60 -21.53 10.40
C SER A 107 7.62 -21.53 9.26
N ALA A 108 8.73 -20.82 9.46
CA ALA A 108 9.85 -20.77 8.50
C ALA A 108 10.88 -21.87 8.71
N SER A 109 10.74 -22.65 9.78
CA SER A 109 11.71 -23.70 10.17
C SER A 109 10.96 -24.95 10.62
N ASN A 110 10.99 -25.97 9.78
CA ASN A 110 10.23 -27.19 9.99
C ASN A 110 11.13 -28.41 9.81
N LEU A 111 11.03 -29.38 10.72
CA LEU A 111 11.73 -30.67 10.66
C LEU A 111 10.77 -31.81 11.02
N THR A 112 11.17 -33.05 10.79
CA THR A 112 10.48 -34.22 11.27
C THR A 112 11.17 -34.75 12.54
N PRO A 113 10.54 -35.63 13.33
CA PRO A 113 11.16 -36.27 14.52
C PRO A 113 12.44 -37.06 14.20
N GLU A 114 12.64 -37.48 12.94
CA GLU A 114 13.79 -38.26 12.49
C GLU A 114 15.04 -37.42 12.14
N HIS A 115 14.88 -36.12 12.03
CA HIS A 115 16.03 -35.20 11.86
C HIS A 115 16.88 -35.18 13.14
N THR A 116 18.06 -34.58 13.04
CA THR A 116 19.06 -34.53 14.10
C THR A 116 19.22 -33.15 14.72
N LEU A 117 19.95 -33.06 15.83
CA LEU A 117 20.37 -31.78 16.41
C LEU A 117 21.23 -30.98 15.43
N ALA A 118 22.04 -31.64 14.61
CA ALA A 118 22.79 -30.94 13.54
C ALA A 118 21.88 -30.19 12.56
N ASP A 119 20.74 -30.81 12.17
CA ASP A 119 19.77 -30.19 11.27
C ASP A 119 19.10 -28.96 11.92
N VAL A 120 18.78 -29.04 13.23
CA VAL A 120 18.25 -27.92 14.01
C VAL A 120 19.24 -26.73 14.04
N LEU A 121 20.52 -27.02 14.26
CA LEU A 121 21.57 -26.00 14.29
C LEU A 121 21.79 -25.36 12.91
N ALA A 122 21.78 -26.15 11.84
CA ALA A 122 21.88 -25.68 10.46
C ALA A 122 20.71 -24.75 10.09
N LEU A 123 19.47 -25.12 10.47
CA LEU A 123 18.30 -24.26 10.26
C LEU A 123 18.39 -22.95 11.05
N LYS A 124 18.88 -23.01 12.29
CA LYS A 124 19.07 -21.82 13.11
C LYS A 124 20.11 -20.88 12.51
N GLU A 125 21.22 -21.41 12.02
CA GLU A 125 22.25 -20.61 11.33
C GLU A 125 21.72 -19.97 10.05
N LYS A 126 20.97 -20.74 9.26
CA LYS A 126 20.39 -20.27 7.99
C LYS A 126 19.29 -19.23 8.16
N ASN A 127 18.37 -19.42 9.11
CA ASN A 127 17.13 -18.66 9.23
C ASN A 127 17.13 -17.68 10.41
N GLY A 128 18.09 -17.77 11.35
CA GLY A 128 18.18 -16.93 12.54
C GLY A 128 17.09 -17.21 13.63
N PHE A 129 16.18 -18.18 13.41
CA PHE A 129 15.08 -18.47 14.33
C PHE A 129 15.46 -19.50 15.40
N SER A 130 14.93 -19.29 16.61
CA SER A 130 15.19 -20.16 17.76
C SER A 130 14.10 -21.22 18.00
N THR A 131 12.98 -21.14 17.27
CA THR A 131 11.85 -22.08 17.38
C THR A 131 11.71 -22.83 16.05
N VAL A 132 11.72 -24.15 16.13
CA VAL A 132 11.56 -25.07 14.99
C VAL A 132 10.29 -25.89 15.21
N ALA A 133 9.37 -25.88 14.27
CA ALA A 133 8.20 -26.75 14.30
C ALA A 133 8.61 -28.18 13.91
N ILE A 134 8.12 -29.15 14.65
CA ILE A 134 8.30 -30.57 14.31
C ILE A 134 6.96 -31.06 13.77
N THR A 135 6.93 -31.29 12.46
CA THR A 135 5.75 -31.76 11.74
C THR A 135 6.00 -33.15 11.14
N GLU A 136 4.94 -33.81 10.71
CA GLU A 136 5.05 -35.18 10.17
C GLU A 136 5.87 -35.24 8.88
N ASP A 137 5.86 -34.17 8.09
CA ASP A 137 6.41 -34.09 6.74
C ASP A 137 7.45 -32.96 6.53
N ALA A 138 7.84 -32.25 7.60
CA ALA A 138 8.70 -31.08 7.59
C ALA A 138 8.16 -29.90 6.78
N THR A 139 6.84 -29.82 6.52
CA THR A 139 6.20 -28.69 5.87
C THR A 139 5.66 -27.66 6.87
N PRO A 140 5.48 -26.38 6.47
CA PRO A 140 4.92 -25.34 7.35
C PRO A 140 3.51 -25.63 7.84
N ASN A 141 2.73 -26.41 7.09
CA ASN A 141 1.33 -26.73 7.40
C ASN A 141 1.13 -28.23 7.70
N GLY A 142 2.20 -28.98 7.95
CA GLY A 142 2.13 -30.39 8.33
C GLY A 142 1.50 -30.55 9.72
N LYS A 143 1.07 -31.77 10.04
CA LYS A 143 0.54 -32.12 11.37
C LYS A 143 1.61 -31.88 12.42
N LEU A 144 1.29 -31.09 13.45
CA LEU A 144 2.22 -30.69 14.50
C LEU A 144 2.47 -31.84 15.45
N LEU A 145 3.71 -32.33 15.53
CA LEU A 145 4.16 -33.39 16.43
C LEU A 145 4.92 -32.86 17.64
N GLY A 146 5.43 -31.62 17.58
CA GLY A 146 6.15 -30.99 18.66
C GLY A 146 6.83 -29.69 18.22
N ILE A 147 7.61 -29.12 19.11
CA ILE A 147 8.51 -27.99 18.83
C ILE A 147 9.89 -28.23 19.43
N VAL A 148 10.89 -27.58 18.84
CA VAL A 148 12.24 -27.47 19.42
C VAL A 148 12.55 -25.99 19.60
N THR A 149 13.00 -25.63 20.79
CA THR A 149 13.46 -24.28 21.13
C THR A 149 14.89 -24.33 21.69
N SER A 150 15.54 -23.19 21.84
CA SER A 150 16.88 -23.13 22.46
C SER A 150 16.95 -23.63 23.90
N ARG A 151 15.81 -23.94 24.55
CA ARG A 151 15.74 -24.51 25.90
C ARG A 151 15.77 -26.01 25.90
N ASP A 152 15.46 -26.65 24.76
CA ASP A 152 15.33 -28.11 24.65
C ASP A 152 16.68 -28.79 24.38
N TYR A 153 17.74 -28.07 24.07
CA TYR A 153 19.06 -28.64 23.80
C TYR A 153 20.22 -27.79 24.36
N ARG A 154 21.35 -28.48 24.63
CA ARG A 154 22.62 -27.87 25.00
C ARG A 154 23.73 -28.47 24.16
N VAL A 155 24.25 -27.69 23.20
CA VAL A 155 25.28 -28.13 22.25
C VAL A 155 26.54 -28.68 22.95
N SER A 156 26.91 -28.14 24.12
CA SER A 156 28.05 -28.63 24.91
C SER A 156 27.86 -29.97 25.62
N ARG A 157 26.64 -30.50 25.60
CA ARG A 157 26.29 -31.72 26.38
C ARG A 157 25.53 -32.79 25.58
N MET A 158 25.15 -32.46 24.35
CA MET A 158 24.32 -33.36 23.52
C MET A 158 25.08 -33.65 22.21
N SER A 159 25.00 -34.94 21.78
CA SER A 159 25.52 -35.28 20.44
C SER A 159 24.71 -34.60 19.34
N THR A 160 25.39 -34.11 18.31
CA THR A 160 24.73 -33.55 17.12
C THR A 160 23.92 -34.57 16.31
N ASP A 161 24.19 -35.85 16.49
CA ASP A 161 23.47 -36.98 15.83
C ASP A 161 22.19 -37.39 16.57
N LEU A 162 21.93 -36.79 17.76
CA LEU A 162 20.73 -37.09 18.55
C LEU A 162 19.46 -36.73 17.76
N LYS A 163 18.51 -37.64 17.72
CA LYS A 163 17.25 -37.46 17.00
C LYS A 163 16.37 -36.42 17.69
N VAL A 164 15.69 -35.61 16.89
CA VAL A 164 14.78 -34.54 17.38
C VAL A 164 13.72 -35.11 18.34
N ARG A 165 13.14 -36.26 18.06
CA ARG A 165 12.17 -36.94 18.93
C ARG A 165 12.65 -37.14 20.36
N GLU A 166 13.95 -37.19 20.60
CA GLU A 166 14.53 -37.49 21.92
C GLU A 166 14.62 -36.27 22.84
N PHE A 167 14.58 -35.06 22.25
CA PHE A 167 14.71 -33.81 22.99
C PHE A 167 13.64 -32.76 22.68
N MET A 168 12.80 -32.94 21.65
CA MET A 168 11.70 -32.01 21.36
C MET A 168 10.69 -31.96 22.51
N THR A 169 9.99 -30.84 22.64
CA THR A 169 8.76 -30.79 23.44
C THR A 169 7.63 -31.37 22.55
N PRO A 170 7.08 -32.56 22.94
CA PRO A 170 6.08 -33.25 22.12
C PRO A 170 4.72 -32.57 22.19
N ARG A 171 3.85 -32.87 21.21
CA ARG A 171 2.53 -32.23 21.02
C ARG A 171 1.65 -32.22 22.28
N GLU A 172 1.66 -33.33 23.05
CA GLU A 172 0.83 -33.49 24.23
C GLU A 172 1.20 -32.54 25.38
N LYS A 173 2.42 -31.99 25.35
CA LYS A 173 2.92 -31.01 26.32
C LYS A 173 2.81 -29.57 25.84
N LEU A 174 2.36 -29.37 24.60
CA LEU A 174 2.24 -28.03 24.04
C LEU A 174 0.86 -27.43 24.34
N VAL A 175 0.88 -26.17 24.76
CA VAL A 175 -0.30 -25.32 24.70
C VAL A 175 -0.44 -24.84 23.27
N THR A 176 -1.58 -25.08 22.66
CA THR A 176 -1.95 -24.64 21.31
C THR A 176 -3.27 -23.88 21.35
N ALA A 177 -3.58 -23.14 20.29
CA ALA A 177 -4.86 -22.47 20.16
C ALA A 177 -5.45 -22.68 18.75
N PRO A 178 -6.79 -22.62 18.59
CA PRO A 178 -7.45 -22.85 17.31
C PRO A 178 -7.28 -21.70 16.33
N ALA A 179 -7.60 -21.96 15.05
CA ALA A 179 -7.51 -20.97 13.94
C ALA A 179 -8.31 -19.69 14.17
N SER A 180 -9.43 -19.77 14.92
CA SER A 180 -10.30 -18.65 15.27
C SER A 180 -9.73 -17.70 16.32
N THR A 181 -8.64 -18.08 17.00
CA THR A 181 -8.02 -17.27 18.07
C THR A 181 -7.63 -15.89 17.57
N THR A 182 -8.06 -14.86 18.26
CA THR A 182 -7.61 -13.49 18.04
C THR A 182 -6.20 -13.27 18.60
N LEU A 183 -5.50 -12.24 18.13
CA LEU A 183 -4.16 -11.93 18.63
C LEU A 183 -4.18 -11.57 20.14
N LYS A 184 -5.25 -10.92 20.61
CA LYS A 184 -5.43 -10.60 22.03
C LYS A 184 -5.56 -11.89 22.86
N GLU A 185 -6.44 -12.80 22.46
CA GLU A 185 -6.60 -14.10 23.12
C GLU A 185 -5.30 -14.92 23.09
N ALA A 186 -4.61 -14.94 21.95
CA ALA A 186 -3.31 -15.61 21.84
C ALA A 186 -2.29 -15.02 22.81
N ASN A 187 -2.27 -13.70 22.98
CA ASN A 187 -1.39 -13.05 23.93
C ASN A 187 -1.77 -13.35 25.39
N ASP A 188 -3.06 -13.38 25.71
CA ASP A 188 -3.52 -13.75 27.04
C ASP A 188 -3.08 -15.17 27.40
N ILE A 189 -3.21 -16.14 26.47
CA ILE A 189 -2.71 -17.52 26.61
C ILE A 189 -1.18 -17.53 26.79
N ILE A 190 -0.45 -16.77 25.98
CA ILE A 190 1.03 -16.68 26.08
C ILE A 190 1.43 -16.16 27.47
N TRP A 191 0.72 -15.19 28.00
CA TRP A 191 1.02 -14.59 29.28
C TRP A 191 0.68 -15.53 30.43
N GLU A 192 -0.51 -16.14 30.42
CA GLU A 192 -0.97 -17.08 31.44
C GLU A 192 -0.04 -18.29 31.56
N HIS A 193 0.32 -18.90 30.43
CA HIS A 193 1.17 -20.07 30.38
C HIS A 193 2.68 -19.77 30.31
N LYS A 194 3.08 -18.49 30.35
CA LYS A 194 4.49 -18.03 30.30
C LYS A 194 5.24 -18.54 29.07
N LEU A 195 4.55 -18.58 27.93
CA LEU A 195 5.11 -19.08 26.67
C LEU A 195 5.96 -18.01 25.98
N ASN A 196 6.86 -18.42 25.09
CA ASN A 196 7.55 -17.56 24.14
C ASN A 196 6.91 -17.63 22.75
N ALA A 197 6.28 -18.77 22.43
CA ALA A 197 5.59 -19.01 21.18
C ALA A 197 4.34 -19.85 21.46
N LEU A 198 3.24 -19.54 20.79
CA LEU A 198 1.99 -20.27 20.82
C LEU A 198 1.71 -20.79 19.40
N PRO A 199 1.71 -22.13 19.18
CA PRO A 199 1.27 -22.70 17.93
C PRO A 199 -0.25 -22.52 17.76
N ILE A 200 -0.67 -22.11 16.59
CA ILE A 200 -2.07 -22.05 16.16
C ILE A 200 -2.30 -23.23 15.22
N VAL A 201 -3.26 -24.06 15.50
CA VAL A 201 -3.54 -25.29 14.76
C VAL A 201 -4.98 -25.35 14.27
N ASP A 202 -5.23 -26.17 13.24
CA ASP A 202 -6.58 -26.48 12.79
C ASP A 202 -7.20 -27.63 13.61
N GLU A 203 -8.41 -28.07 13.24
CA GLU A 203 -9.16 -29.16 13.90
C GLU A 203 -8.46 -30.53 13.79
N ASN A 204 -7.51 -30.67 12.86
CA ASN A 204 -6.74 -31.90 12.63
C ASN A 204 -5.30 -31.83 13.18
N ASP A 205 -5.01 -30.82 14.01
CA ASP A 205 -3.68 -30.52 14.54
C ASP A 205 -2.63 -30.14 13.47
N HIS A 206 -3.03 -29.66 12.28
CA HIS A 206 -2.07 -29.09 11.34
C HIS A 206 -1.66 -27.68 11.81
N LEU A 207 -0.35 -27.41 11.75
CA LEU A 207 0.19 -26.12 12.12
C LEU A 207 -0.23 -25.07 11.10
N LEU A 208 -0.86 -24.00 11.56
CA LEU A 208 -1.22 -22.87 10.74
C LEU A 208 -0.23 -21.71 10.91
N TYR A 209 0.04 -21.34 12.16
CA TYR A 209 0.88 -20.20 12.52
C TYR A 209 1.52 -20.37 13.88
N PHE A 210 2.54 -19.56 14.14
CA PHE A 210 2.99 -19.22 15.50
C PHE A 210 2.55 -17.80 15.86
N VAL A 211 2.25 -17.57 17.14
CA VAL A 211 2.23 -16.23 17.74
C VAL A 211 3.38 -16.17 18.73
N PHE A 212 4.30 -15.24 18.53
CA PHE A 212 5.42 -15.04 19.43
C PHE A 212 5.14 -13.89 20.40
N ARG A 213 5.58 -14.05 21.65
CA ARG A 213 5.43 -13.02 22.67
C ARG A 213 5.99 -11.65 22.26
N LYS A 214 7.10 -11.64 21.54
CA LYS A 214 7.72 -10.39 21.01
C LYS A 214 6.83 -9.69 19.96
N ASP A 215 6.09 -10.44 19.17
CA ASP A 215 5.32 -9.91 18.04
C ASP A 215 4.01 -9.24 18.47
N TYR A 216 3.55 -9.51 19.69
CA TYR A 216 2.42 -8.80 20.29
C TYR A 216 2.74 -7.32 20.56
N ALA A 217 3.95 -7.04 21.02
CA ALA A 217 4.40 -5.64 21.20
C ALA A 217 4.42 -4.91 19.85
N GLU A 218 4.96 -5.54 18.80
CA GLU A 218 4.98 -5.01 17.43
C GLU A 218 3.57 -4.74 16.90
N HIS A 219 2.62 -5.66 17.10
CA HIS A 219 1.23 -5.43 16.69
C HIS A 219 0.57 -4.26 17.43
N LYS A 220 0.88 -4.08 18.72
CA LYS A 220 0.36 -2.97 19.52
C LYS A 220 0.87 -1.62 19.01
N GLU A 221 2.02 -1.60 18.35
CA GLU A 221 2.59 -0.42 17.71
C GLU A 221 1.90 -0.09 16.37
N HIS A 222 1.19 -1.06 15.74
CA HIS A 222 0.51 -0.90 14.44
C HIS A 222 -1.01 -1.18 14.53
N PRO A 223 -1.78 -0.39 15.29
CA PRO A 223 -3.21 -0.63 15.51
C PRO A 223 -4.06 -0.43 14.25
N LEU A 224 -3.52 0.26 13.25
CA LEU A 224 -4.18 0.54 11.97
C LEU A 224 -3.83 -0.45 10.87
N ALA A 225 -3.09 -1.52 11.16
CA ALA A 225 -2.64 -2.47 10.14
C ALA A 225 -3.79 -2.93 9.22
N LEU A 226 -3.55 -2.87 7.90
CA LEU A 226 -4.53 -3.23 6.88
C LEU A 226 -4.46 -4.73 6.59
N GLN A 227 -5.52 -5.46 6.92
CA GLN A 227 -5.55 -6.92 6.91
C GLN A 227 -6.83 -7.46 6.26
N ASP A 228 -6.73 -8.69 5.71
CA ASP A 228 -7.88 -9.47 5.29
C ASP A 228 -8.51 -10.25 6.46
N ASP A 229 -9.61 -10.96 6.21
CA ASP A 229 -10.32 -11.77 7.21
C ASP A 229 -9.44 -12.87 7.82
N LYS A 230 -8.37 -13.28 7.12
CA LYS A 230 -7.37 -14.23 7.60
C LYS A 230 -6.21 -13.55 8.33
N LYS A 231 -6.31 -12.25 8.59
CA LYS A 231 -5.32 -11.40 9.27
C LYS A 231 -3.99 -11.29 8.51
N ARG A 232 -3.99 -11.54 7.20
CA ARG A 232 -2.84 -11.31 6.31
C ARG A 232 -2.88 -9.88 5.80
N TYR A 233 -1.72 -9.28 5.57
CA TYR A 233 -1.67 -7.94 4.99
C TYR A 233 -2.32 -7.90 3.61
N LEU A 234 -3.08 -6.84 3.35
CA LEU A 234 -3.61 -6.57 2.02
C LEU A 234 -2.51 -6.05 1.09
N VAL A 235 -2.59 -6.46 -0.17
CA VAL A 235 -1.64 -6.05 -1.20
C VAL A 235 -2.35 -5.86 -2.54
N GLY A 236 -2.00 -4.78 -3.22
CA GLY A 236 -2.37 -4.54 -4.61
C GLY A 236 -1.27 -4.98 -5.57
N ALA A 237 -1.63 -5.17 -6.83
CA ALA A 237 -0.68 -5.48 -7.90
C ALA A 237 -0.99 -4.66 -9.16
N GLY A 238 0.07 -4.16 -9.79
CA GLY A 238 0.00 -3.41 -11.04
C GLY A 238 -0.11 -4.34 -12.24
N ILE A 239 -1.05 -4.08 -13.13
CA ILE A 239 -1.21 -4.82 -14.38
C ILE A 239 -1.18 -3.87 -15.57
N ASN A 240 -0.97 -4.39 -16.76
CA ASN A 240 -0.97 -3.61 -18.00
C ASN A 240 -2.02 -4.13 -19.01
N SER A 241 -2.19 -3.44 -20.11
CA SER A 241 -3.17 -3.77 -21.15
C SER A 241 -2.69 -4.83 -22.17
N ARG A 242 -1.51 -5.42 -22.00
CA ARG A 242 -0.91 -6.33 -22.99
C ARG A 242 -0.86 -7.79 -22.53
N ASP A 243 -0.23 -8.05 -21.38
CA ASP A 243 -0.05 -9.41 -20.83
C ASP A 243 -1.06 -9.77 -19.74
N TYR A 244 -2.12 -8.95 -19.58
CA TYR A 244 -3.12 -9.11 -18.53
C TYR A 244 -3.75 -10.51 -18.47
N ALA A 245 -3.95 -11.15 -19.62
CA ALA A 245 -4.59 -12.46 -19.68
C ALA A 245 -3.75 -13.58 -19.03
N GLU A 246 -2.43 -13.42 -18.99
CA GLU A 246 -1.49 -14.34 -18.36
C GLU A 246 -1.14 -13.87 -16.94
N ARG A 247 -0.97 -12.56 -16.74
CA ARG A 247 -0.56 -11.95 -15.48
C ARG A 247 -1.65 -12.02 -14.40
N ILE A 248 -2.89 -11.69 -14.75
CA ILE A 248 -3.99 -11.67 -13.78
C ILE A 248 -4.20 -13.01 -13.09
N PRO A 249 -4.28 -14.17 -13.79
CA PRO A 249 -4.42 -15.46 -13.12
C PRO A 249 -3.30 -15.74 -12.11
N ALA A 250 -2.04 -15.44 -12.46
CA ALA A 250 -0.89 -15.66 -11.59
C ALA A 250 -0.94 -14.79 -10.33
N LEU A 251 -1.35 -13.51 -10.46
CA LEU A 251 -1.48 -12.59 -9.33
C LEU A 251 -2.65 -12.96 -8.42
N VAL A 252 -3.77 -13.40 -8.98
CA VAL A 252 -4.92 -13.90 -8.22
C VAL A 252 -4.56 -15.15 -7.44
N GLU A 253 -3.86 -16.11 -8.06
CA GLU A 253 -3.35 -17.30 -7.38
C GLU A 253 -2.35 -16.96 -6.27
N ALA A 254 -1.50 -15.94 -6.48
CA ALA A 254 -0.59 -15.43 -5.46
C ALA A 254 -1.29 -14.74 -4.29
N GLY A 255 -2.59 -14.38 -4.45
CA GLY A 255 -3.43 -13.77 -3.42
C GLY A 255 -3.50 -12.26 -3.46
N ALA A 256 -3.25 -11.60 -4.59
CA ALA A 256 -3.47 -10.17 -4.73
C ALA A 256 -4.93 -9.80 -4.40
N ASP A 257 -5.13 -8.80 -3.56
CA ASP A 257 -6.46 -8.39 -3.10
C ASP A 257 -7.12 -7.39 -4.08
N VAL A 258 -6.29 -6.56 -4.73
CA VAL A 258 -6.75 -5.52 -5.65
C VAL A 258 -5.77 -5.40 -6.82
N LEU A 259 -6.28 -5.39 -8.03
CA LEU A 259 -5.50 -5.10 -9.23
C LEU A 259 -5.61 -3.61 -9.59
N CYS A 260 -4.60 -3.05 -10.22
CA CYS A 260 -4.66 -1.69 -10.75
C CYS A 260 -3.99 -1.62 -12.11
N ILE A 261 -4.71 -1.12 -13.12
CA ILE A 261 -4.15 -0.95 -14.46
C ILE A 261 -3.16 0.22 -14.42
N ASP A 262 -1.91 -0.07 -14.76
CA ASP A 262 -0.85 0.91 -14.94
C ASP A 262 -0.78 1.34 -16.41
N SER A 263 -1.33 2.50 -16.70
CA SER A 263 -1.36 3.10 -18.03
C SER A 263 -1.23 4.62 -17.95
N SER A 264 -0.64 5.21 -18.98
CA SER A 264 -0.56 6.67 -19.11
C SER A 264 -1.91 7.33 -19.43
N GLU A 265 -2.85 6.58 -20.02
CA GLU A 265 -4.15 7.05 -20.49
C GLU A 265 -5.25 6.04 -20.15
N GLY A 266 -6.24 6.49 -19.35
CA GLY A 266 -7.35 5.63 -18.89
C GLY A 266 -8.56 5.63 -19.82
N TYR A 267 -8.81 6.72 -20.53
CA TYR A 267 -9.96 6.83 -21.42
C TYR A 267 -9.71 6.13 -22.76
N SER A 268 -9.59 4.80 -22.70
CA SER A 268 -9.24 3.99 -23.87
C SER A 268 -9.96 2.64 -23.89
N VAL A 269 -10.13 2.11 -25.10
CA VAL A 269 -10.69 0.75 -25.30
C VAL A 269 -9.85 -0.35 -24.65
N TRP A 270 -8.55 -0.12 -24.44
CA TRP A 270 -7.63 -1.07 -23.83
C TRP A 270 -7.95 -1.26 -22.34
N GLN A 271 -8.27 -0.19 -21.63
CA GLN A 271 -8.74 -0.26 -20.25
C GLN A 271 -10.02 -1.09 -20.13
N LYS A 272 -11.00 -0.82 -21.02
CA LYS A 272 -12.26 -1.57 -21.04
C LYS A 272 -12.03 -3.06 -21.28
N LYS A 273 -11.14 -3.44 -22.21
CA LYS A 273 -10.84 -4.86 -22.47
C LYS A 273 -10.30 -5.58 -21.25
N VAL A 274 -9.41 -4.93 -20.47
CA VAL A 274 -8.88 -5.52 -19.23
C VAL A 274 -9.98 -5.65 -18.18
N ILE A 275 -10.79 -4.61 -17.99
CA ILE A 275 -11.92 -4.65 -17.05
C ILE A 275 -12.91 -5.73 -17.45
N ASP A 276 -13.31 -5.81 -18.72
CA ASP A 276 -14.22 -6.84 -19.24
C ASP A 276 -13.66 -8.26 -19.00
N TYR A 277 -12.35 -8.47 -19.19
CA TYR A 277 -11.69 -9.73 -18.89
C TYR A 277 -11.83 -10.12 -17.41
N VAL A 278 -11.55 -9.19 -16.49
CA VAL A 278 -11.72 -9.44 -15.05
C VAL A 278 -13.16 -9.75 -14.71
N ARG A 279 -14.10 -8.98 -15.24
CA ARG A 279 -15.54 -9.20 -14.98
C ARG A 279 -16.06 -10.51 -15.54
N ALA A 280 -15.58 -10.92 -16.71
CA ALA A 280 -15.97 -12.19 -17.33
C ALA A 280 -15.44 -13.41 -16.59
N ASN A 281 -14.19 -13.36 -16.08
CA ASN A 281 -13.54 -14.52 -15.46
C ASN A 281 -13.69 -14.57 -13.93
N TYR A 282 -13.82 -13.42 -13.25
CA TYR A 282 -13.80 -13.33 -11.79
C TYR A 282 -15.01 -12.58 -11.20
N GLY A 283 -15.89 -12.03 -12.04
CA GLY A 283 -17.06 -11.27 -11.58
C GLY A 283 -16.63 -10.06 -10.74
N ASN A 284 -17.20 -9.96 -9.54
CA ASN A 284 -16.88 -8.90 -8.55
C ASN A 284 -15.93 -9.38 -7.43
N THR A 285 -15.45 -10.61 -7.48
CA THR A 285 -14.54 -11.15 -6.46
C THR A 285 -13.18 -10.43 -6.51
N ILE A 286 -12.64 -10.27 -7.71
CA ILE A 286 -11.38 -9.53 -7.91
C ILE A 286 -11.69 -8.05 -8.16
N LYS A 287 -11.03 -7.20 -7.41
CA LYS A 287 -11.16 -5.75 -7.50
C LYS A 287 -10.16 -5.18 -8.49
N ILE A 288 -10.59 -4.19 -9.28
CA ILE A 288 -9.74 -3.60 -10.32
C ILE A 288 -9.90 -2.08 -10.37
N GLY A 289 -8.79 -1.38 -10.16
CA GLY A 289 -8.66 0.05 -10.42
C GLY A 289 -8.22 0.34 -11.83
N ALA A 290 -8.66 1.47 -12.36
CA ALA A 290 -8.37 1.91 -13.73
C ALA A 290 -8.00 3.40 -13.78
N GLY A 291 -7.36 3.83 -14.83
CA GLY A 291 -6.92 5.23 -15.03
C GLY A 291 -5.61 5.29 -15.83
N ASN A 292 -5.06 6.47 -16.02
CA ASN A 292 -5.47 7.73 -15.41
C ASN A 292 -6.37 8.54 -16.33
N VAL A 293 -7.23 9.33 -15.71
CA VAL A 293 -8.13 10.27 -16.39
C VAL A 293 -7.98 11.68 -15.78
N VAL A 294 -8.47 12.71 -16.48
CA VAL A 294 -8.38 14.11 -16.02
C VAL A 294 -9.69 14.90 -16.17
N ASP A 295 -10.75 14.22 -16.59
CA ASP A 295 -12.05 14.83 -16.87
C ASP A 295 -13.22 13.91 -16.53
N ARG A 296 -14.41 14.46 -16.67
CA ARG A 296 -15.70 13.82 -16.45
C ARG A 296 -15.93 12.60 -17.34
N ASP A 297 -15.62 12.72 -18.63
CA ASP A 297 -15.93 11.68 -19.62
C ASP A 297 -15.08 10.43 -19.39
N GLY A 298 -13.78 10.64 -19.09
CA GLY A 298 -12.87 9.56 -18.72
C GLY A 298 -13.31 8.83 -17.46
N PHE A 299 -13.76 9.56 -16.43
CA PHE A 299 -14.31 8.94 -15.22
C PHE A 299 -15.55 8.10 -15.51
N ARG A 300 -16.57 8.68 -16.20
CA ARG A 300 -17.81 7.96 -16.50
C ARG A 300 -17.55 6.71 -17.32
N PHE A 301 -16.69 6.79 -18.33
CA PHE A 301 -16.30 5.64 -19.14
C PHE A 301 -15.74 4.49 -18.30
N LEU A 302 -14.82 4.76 -17.37
CA LEU A 302 -14.23 3.71 -16.52
C LEU A 302 -15.21 3.18 -15.48
N ALA A 303 -16.02 4.04 -14.88
CA ALA A 303 -17.04 3.64 -13.90
C ALA A 303 -18.10 2.73 -14.55
N GLU A 304 -18.61 3.09 -15.73
CA GLU A 304 -19.57 2.31 -16.52
C GLU A 304 -18.94 1.02 -17.06
N SER A 305 -17.65 1.01 -17.39
CA SER A 305 -16.92 -0.20 -17.76
C SER A 305 -16.77 -1.17 -16.57
N GLY A 306 -16.99 -0.71 -15.35
CA GLY A 306 -17.01 -1.56 -14.16
C GLY A 306 -15.74 -1.48 -13.30
N ALA A 307 -14.93 -0.42 -13.40
CA ALA A 307 -13.82 -0.18 -12.50
C ALA A 307 -14.28 -0.07 -11.04
N ASP A 308 -13.48 -0.58 -10.10
CA ASP A 308 -13.76 -0.49 -8.68
C ASP A 308 -13.28 0.83 -8.06
N PHE A 309 -12.29 1.48 -8.65
CA PHE A 309 -11.88 2.86 -8.39
C PHE A 309 -11.25 3.48 -9.63
N VAL A 310 -11.17 4.80 -9.67
CA VAL A 310 -10.60 5.54 -10.80
C VAL A 310 -9.44 6.40 -10.34
N LYS A 311 -8.28 6.27 -11.01
CA LYS A 311 -7.12 7.13 -10.80
C LYS A 311 -7.20 8.41 -11.62
N VAL A 312 -6.94 9.54 -10.96
CA VAL A 312 -7.04 10.88 -11.53
C VAL A 312 -5.68 11.57 -11.54
N GLY A 313 -5.22 11.95 -12.72
CA GLY A 313 -3.98 12.73 -12.89
C GLY A 313 -3.13 12.27 -14.07
N ILE A 314 -2.81 13.20 -14.97
CA ILE A 314 -1.90 13.01 -16.10
C ILE A 314 -0.86 14.12 -16.09
N GLY A 315 0.42 13.75 -16.07
CA GLY A 315 1.54 14.67 -16.15
C GLY A 315 1.83 15.47 -14.89
N GLY A 316 1.23 15.10 -13.72
CA GLY A 316 1.43 15.77 -12.43
C GLY A 316 2.54 15.18 -11.57
N GLY A 317 3.12 14.03 -11.93
CA GLY A 317 4.18 13.37 -11.17
C GLY A 317 5.50 14.14 -11.19
N SER A 318 6.29 14.07 -10.12
CA SER A 318 7.56 14.82 -9.97
C SER A 318 8.62 14.51 -11.03
N ILE A 319 8.53 13.34 -11.65
CA ILE A 319 9.46 12.83 -12.69
C ILE A 319 8.76 12.53 -14.01
N CYS A 320 7.48 12.89 -14.12
CA CYS A 320 6.70 12.77 -15.35
C CYS A 320 6.95 13.98 -16.23
N ILE A 321 7.34 13.75 -17.48
CA ILE A 321 7.55 14.80 -18.49
C ILE A 321 6.56 14.71 -19.66
N THR A 322 5.44 14.01 -19.51
CA THR A 322 4.40 13.86 -20.52
C THR A 322 3.85 15.21 -20.99
N ARG A 323 3.69 16.19 -20.09
CA ARG A 323 3.23 17.55 -20.45
C ARG A 323 4.25 18.28 -21.30
N GLU A 324 5.54 18.10 -21.03
CA GLU A 324 6.63 18.72 -21.78
C GLU A 324 6.83 18.06 -23.14
N THR A 325 6.76 16.73 -23.21
CA THR A 325 7.07 15.97 -24.42
C THR A 325 5.89 15.83 -25.37
N LYS A 326 4.65 15.76 -24.85
CA LYS A 326 3.43 15.52 -25.62
C LYS A 326 2.43 16.69 -25.58
N GLY A 327 2.55 17.62 -24.64
CA GLY A 327 1.54 18.65 -24.39
C GLY A 327 0.23 18.09 -23.81
N ILE A 328 0.24 16.87 -23.24
CA ILE A 328 -0.94 16.21 -22.69
C ILE A 328 -0.93 16.30 -21.16
N GLY A 329 -2.06 16.68 -20.58
CA GLY A 329 -2.24 16.77 -19.15
C GLY A 329 -3.22 17.87 -18.75
N ARG A 330 -3.48 17.96 -17.46
CA ARG A 330 -4.35 18.98 -16.86
C ARG A 330 -3.88 19.28 -15.43
N GLY A 331 -4.15 20.46 -14.91
CA GLY A 331 -3.87 20.83 -13.51
C GLY A 331 -4.56 19.87 -12.55
N GLN A 332 -3.83 19.35 -11.56
CA GLN A 332 -4.30 18.24 -10.72
C GLN A 332 -5.53 18.62 -9.88
N ALA A 333 -5.56 19.83 -9.33
CA ALA A 333 -6.71 20.31 -8.55
C ALA A 333 -7.96 20.42 -9.43
N THR A 334 -7.85 21.03 -10.61
CA THR A 334 -8.98 21.15 -11.55
C THR A 334 -9.50 19.77 -11.98
N SER A 335 -8.60 18.84 -12.33
CA SER A 335 -8.99 17.49 -12.71
C SER A 335 -9.76 16.78 -11.60
N LEU A 336 -9.25 16.89 -10.37
CA LEU A 336 -9.85 16.22 -9.21
C LEU A 336 -11.24 16.78 -8.87
N ILE A 337 -11.40 18.11 -8.87
CA ILE A 337 -12.70 18.77 -8.62
C ILE A 337 -13.75 18.33 -9.67
N GLU A 338 -13.37 18.33 -10.95
CA GLU A 338 -14.28 17.94 -12.03
C GLU A 338 -14.66 16.47 -11.98
N VAL A 339 -13.68 15.58 -11.76
CA VAL A 339 -13.93 14.14 -11.64
C VAL A 339 -14.74 13.81 -10.40
N SER A 340 -14.49 14.50 -9.28
CA SER A 340 -15.29 14.36 -8.06
C SER A 340 -16.75 14.72 -8.28
N ALA A 341 -17.03 15.82 -8.98
CA ALA A 341 -18.39 16.20 -9.34
C ALA A 341 -19.06 15.11 -10.23
N ALA A 342 -18.31 14.55 -11.19
CA ALA A 342 -18.82 13.46 -12.04
C ALA A 342 -19.10 12.17 -11.25
N ARG A 343 -18.26 11.83 -10.25
CA ARG A 343 -18.51 10.72 -9.32
C ARG A 343 -19.79 10.91 -8.53
N ASP A 344 -20.01 12.08 -8.01
CA ASP A 344 -21.18 12.38 -7.18
C ASP A 344 -22.48 12.36 -8.01
N GLU A 345 -22.42 12.80 -9.27
CA GLU A 345 -23.51 12.63 -10.22
C GLU A 345 -23.78 11.17 -10.54
N TYR A 346 -22.75 10.40 -10.86
CA TYR A 346 -22.85 8.98 -11.15
C TYR A 346 -23.44 8.21 -9.96
N PHE A 347 -23.02 8.55 -8.75
CA PHE A 347 -23.59 7.95 -7.53
C PHE A 347 -25.07 8.28 -7.34
N ARG A 348 -25.48 9.51 -7.63
CA ARG A 348 -26.91 9.90 -7.57
C ARG A 348 -27.76 9.17 -8.62
N GLU A 349 -27.23 9.00 -9.83
CA GLU A 349 -27.91 8.35 -10.94
C GLU A 349 -28.03 6.83 -10.77
N THR A 350 -26.98 6.18 -10.31
CA THR A 350 -26.85 4.71 -10.33
C THR A 350 -26.92 4.05 -8.96
N GLY A 351 -26.73 4.83 -7.90
CA GLY A 351 -26.54 4.31 -6.54
C GLY A 351 -25.21 3.57 -6.34
N VAL A 352 -24.26 3.68 -7.28
CA VAL A 352 -22.93 3.07 -7.20
C VAL A 352 -21.88 4.15 -6.94
N TYR A 353 -21.25 4.08 -5.78
CA TYR A 353 -20.10 4.94 -5.44
C TYR A 353 -18.82 4.31 -5.96
N VAL A 354 -18.07 5.03 -6.78
CA VAL A 354 -16.77 4.62 -7.34
C VAL A 354 -15.69 5.55 -6.78
N PRO A 355 -14.85 5.08 -5.83
CA PRO A 355 -13.82 5.92 -5.22
C PRO A 355 -12.84 6.51 -6.21
N ILE A 356 -12.29 7.68 -5.87
CA ILE A 356 -11.31 8.41 -6.65
C ILE A 356 -9.96 8.39 -5.96
N CYS A 357 -8.93 7.94 -6.69
CA CYS A 357 -7.53 8.03 -6.30
C CYS A 357 -6.89 9.26 -6.93
N SER A 358 -6.42 10.22 -6.14
CA SER A 358 -5.60 11.32 -6.67
C SER A 358 -4.15 10.84 -6.86
N ASP A 359 -3.68 10.84 -8.11
CA ASP A 359 -2.35 10.34 -8.48
C ASP A 359 -1.49 11.47 -9.08
N GLY A 360 -0.42 11.83 -8.37
CA GLY A 360 0.48 12.93 -8.74
C GLY A 360 0.10 14.29 -8.17
N GLY A 361 0.99 15.28 -8.36
CA GLY A 361 0.79 16.67 -7.94
C GLY A 361 1.00 16.95 -6.44
N ILE A 362 1.16 15.94 -5.60
CA ILE A 362 1.39 16.10 -4.16
C ILE A 362 2.89 16.30 -3.89
N VAL A 363 3.25 17.52 -3.50
CA VAL A 363 4.62 17.94 -3.17
C VAL A 363 4.82 18.13 -1.67
N HIS A 364 3.81 18.65 -0.98
CA HIS A 364 3.81 18.96 0.45
C HIS A 364 2.69 18.24 1.17
N ASP A 365 2.82 18.07 2.49
CA ASP A 365 1.81 17.38 3.30
C ASP A 365 0.43 18.05 3.23
N TYR A 366 0.38 19.40 3.17
CA TYR A 366 -0.90 20.12 3.07
C TYR A 366 -1.63 19.86 1.73
N HIS A 367 -0.92 19.47 0.65
CA HIS A 367 -1.56 19.05 -0.59
C HIS A 367 -2.39 17.77 -0.40
N MET A 368 -2.03 16.92 0.59
CA MET A 368 -2.81 15.72 0.91
C MET A 368 -4.21 16.11 1.41
N THR A 369 -4.28 17.06 2.34
CA THR A 369 -5.58 17.53 2.86
C THR A 369 -6.39 18.27 1.79
N LEU A 370 -5.74 19.07 0.94
CA LEU A 370 -6.40 19.72 -0.20
C LEU A 370 -6.99 18.69 -1.18
N ALA A 371 -6.23 17.65 -1.54
CA ALA A 371 -6.70 16.62 -2.44
C ALA A 371 -7.92 15.86 -1.85
N LEU A 372 -7.88 15.52 -0.56
CA LEU A 372 -9.01 14.91 0.13
C LEU A 372 -10.22 15.84 0.17
N ALA A 373 -10.03 17.13 0.47
CA ALA A 373 -11.11 18.13 0.47
C ALA A 373 -11.73 18.34 -0.93
N MET A 374 -10.94 18.19 -2.00
CA MET A 374 -11.40 18.29 -3.39
C MET A 374 -12.08 17.02 -3.90
N GLY A 375 -12.22 15.99 -3.06
CA GLY A 375 -13.01 14.81 -3.36
C GLY A 375 -12.21 13.52 -3.63
N ALA A 376 -10.88 13.52 -3.45
CA ALA A 376 -10.14 12.27 -3.44
C ALA A 376 -10.54 11.42 -2.23
N ASP A 377 -10.77 10.14 -2.45
CA ASP A 377 -10.96 9.18 -1.37
C ASP A 377 -9.62 8.73 -0.81
N PHE A 378 -8.61 8.58 -1.67
CA PHE A 378 -7.25 8.24 -1.27
C PHE A 378 -6.21 8.78 -2.28
N LEU A 379 -4.94 8.69 -1.89
CA LEU A 379 -3.82 9.36 -2.56
C LEU A 379 -2.79 8.34 -3.00
N MET A 380 -2.41 8.32 -4.28
CA MET A 380 -1.29 7.54 -4.78
C MET A 380 -0.02 8.40 -4.77
N LEU A 381 1.00 7.91 -4.07
CA LEU A 381 2.22 8.66 -3.77
C LEU A 381 3.46 7.90 -4.29
N GLY A 382 4.20 8.53 -5.21
CA GLY A 382 5.46 8.00 -5.73
C GLY A 382 6.67 8.58 -4.98
N ARG A 383 6.99 9.86 -5.25
CA ARG A 383 8.14 10.56 -4.64
C ARG A 383 8.16 10.48 -3.11
N TYR A 384 7.01 10.55 -2.48
CA TYR A 384 6.88 10.49 -1.03
C TYR A 384 7.45 9.18 -0.48
N PHE A 385 7.02 8.03 -1.00
CA PHE A 385 7.47 6.72 -0.54
C PHE A 385 8.88 6.35 -1.04
N ALA A 386 9.31 6.85 -2.19
CA ALA A 386 10.66 6.62 -2.71
C ALA A 386 11.79 7.05 -1.76
N ARG A 387 11.50 7.95 -0.82
CA ARG A 387 12.46 8.56 0.13
C ARG A 387 12.80 7.69 1.33
N PHE A 388 12.08 6.60 1.57
CA PHE A 388 12.12 5.84 2.82
C PHE A 388 13.02 4.61 2.75
N ASP A 389 13.44 4.13 3.91
CA ASP A 389 14.28 2.94 4.05
C ASP A 389 13.68 1.72 3.35
N GLU A 390 12.36 1.57 3.42
CA GLU A 390 11.62 0.42 2.94
C GLU A 390 11.40 0.41 1.41
N SER A 391 11.66 1.52 0.71
CA SER A 391 11.61 1.54 -0.76
C SER A 391 12.78 0.73 -1.37
N PRO A 392 12.61 0.18 -2.59
CA PRO A 392 13.55 -0.81 -3.15
C PRO A 392 14.94 -0.28 -3.50
N THR A 393 15.12 1.04 -3.57
CA THR A 393 16.39 1.64 -4.03
C THR A 393 17.39 1.82 -2.88
N ASN A 394 18.68 1.89 -3.22
CA ASN A 394 19.73 2.06 -2.24
C ASN A 394 19.84 3.51 -1.74
N LYS A 395 20.23 3.66 -0.49
CA LYS A 395 20.63 4.94 0.10
C LYS A 395 22.06 5.27 -0.35
N LEU A 396 22.25 6.43 -0.95
CA LEU A 396 23.51 6.91 -1.48
C LEU A 396 23.90 8.25 -0.84
N LEU A 397 25.19 8.54 -0.79
CA LEU A 397 25.70 9.85 -0.39
C LEU A 397 26.15 10.62 -1.64
N VAL A 398 25.42 11.67 -2.00
CA VAL A 398 25.70 12.50 -3.18
C VAL A 398 25.85 13.95 -2.73
N ASN A 399 27.00 14.55 -3.00
CA ASN A 399 27.32 15.93 -2.60
C ASN A 399 27.08 16.24 -1.10
N GLY A 400 27.37 15.27 -0.23
CA GLY A 400 27.20 15.41 1.23
C GLY A 400 25.75 15.25 1.73
N VAL A 401 24.82 14.90 0.87
CA VAL A 401 23.40 14.67 1.21
C VAL A 401 23.06 13.20 0.97
N TYR A 402 22.35 12.58 1.90
CA TYR A 402 21.79 11.25 1.69
C TYR A 402 20.58 11.33 0.76
N VAL A 403 20.60 10.51 -0.29
CA VAL A 403 19.56 10.42 -1.32
C VAL A 403 19.21 8.98 -1.60
N LYS A 404 18.08 8.75 -2.27
CA LYS A 404 17.69 7.48 -2.88
C LYS A 404 17.43 7.69 -4.36
N GLU A 405 17.71 6.67 -5.16
CA GLU A 405 17.42 6.71 -6.59
C GLU A 405 15.92 6.70 -6.84
N TYR A 406 15.47 7.48 -7.81
CA TYR A 406 14.06 7.60 -8.15
C TYR A 406 13.89 7.83 -9.66
N TRP A 407 13.25 6.91 -10.35
CA TRP A 407 13.04 6.99 -11.78
C TRP A 407 11.59 6.68 -12.18
N GLY A 408 11.16 7.31 -13.28
CA GLY A 408 9.82 7.13 -13.84
C GLY A 408 9.68 5.82 -14.62
N GLU A 409 8.48 5.27 -14.62
CA GLU A 409 8.15 4.08 -15.41
C GLU A 409 8.30 4.33 -16.93
N GLY A 410 8.16 5.57 -17.39
CA GLY A 410 8.42 5.98 -18.77
C GLY A 410 9.86 6.35 -19.09
N SER A 411 10.82 6.07 -18.20
CA SER A 411 12.25 6.26 -18.44
C SER A 411 12.88 5.07 -19.15
N ASN A 412 14.04 5.29 -19.79
CA ASN A 412 14.84 4.20 -20.35
C ASN A 412 15.35 3.22 -19.28
N ARG A 413 15.47 3.64 -18.04
CA ARG A 413 15.87 2.80 -16.92
C ARG A 413 14.81 1.76 -16.56
N ALA A 414 13.54 2.17 -16.47
CA ALA A 414 12.43 1.27 -16.14
C ALA A 414 12.18 0.26 -17.24
N ARG A 415 12.36 0.65 -18.51
CA ARG A 415 12.05 -0.17 -19.69
C ARG A 415 10.61 -0.72 -19.68
N ASN A 416 9.68 0.04 -19.10
CA ASN A 416 8.27 -0.35 -18.99
C ASN A 416 7.49 0.02 -20.25
N TRP A 417 7.81 -0.66 -21.34
CA TRP A 417 7.15 -0.46 -22.64
C TRP A 417 5.67 -0.86 -22.63
N GLN A 418 5.29 -1.75 -21.74
CA GLN A 418 3.93 -2.30 -21.66
C GLN A 418 2.90 -1.30 -21.14
N ARG A 419 3.36 -0.23 -20.51
CA ARG A 419 2.53 0.87 -20.04
C ARG A 419 1.88 1.68 -21.18
N TYR A 420 2.46 1.60 -22.38
CA TYR A 420 2.10 2.44 -23.51
C TYR A 420 1.50 1.61 -24.65
N ASP A 421 0.41 2.11 -25.22
CA ASP A 421 -0.25 1.51 -26.38
C ASP A 421 0.45 1.92 -27.68
N LEU A 422 1.54 1.21 -28.02
CA LEU A 422 2.43 1.57 -29.12
C LEU A 422 2.12 0.84 -30.43
N GLY A 423 0.91 0.29 -30.60
CA GLY A 423 0.54 -0.42 -31.81
C GLY A 423 1.46 -1.61 -32.15
N GLY A 424 1.90 -2.36 -31.12
CA GLY A 424 2.79 -3.52 -31.28
C GLY A 424 4.29 -3.22 -31.33
N LYS A 425 4.73 -1.97 -31.22
CA LYS A 425 6.14 -1.61 -31.10
C LYS A 425 6.72 -2.03 -29.76
N THR A 426 8.00 -2.41 -29.73
CA THR A 426 8.69 -2.94 -28.55
C THR A 426 9.52 -1.93 -27.78
N GLY A 427 9.39 -0.63 -28.05
CA GLY A 427 10.16 0.41 -27.37
C GLY A 427 9.53 1.80 -27.50
N LEU A 428 9.85 2.67 -26.56
CA LEU A 428 9.48 4.10 -26.63
C LEU A 428 10.36 4.80 -27.68
N ALA A 429 9.74 5.67 -28.45
CA ALA A 429 10.46 6.56 -29.37
C ALA A 429 11.15 7.72 -28.62
N PHE A 430 10.67 8.06 -27.42
CA PHE A 430 11.18 9.10 -26.51
C PHE A 430 10.76 8.78 -25.08
N GLU A 431 11.46 9.35 -24.11
CA GLU A 431 11.15 9.19 -22.69
C GLU A 431 9.96 10.06 -22.26
N GLU A 432 9.16 9.53 -21.35
CA GLU A 432 8.08 10.24 -20.66
C GLU A 432 8.32 10.34 -19.15
N GLY A 433 9.49 9.94 -18.69
CA GLY A 433 9.94 10.02 -17.31
C GLY A 433 11.46 10.21 -17.23
N VAL A 434 11.92 10.78 -16.13
CA VAL A 434 13.34 11.03 -15.88
C VAL A 434 13.90 10.06 -14.84
N ASP A 435 15.24 9.87 -14.87
CA ASP A 435 16.01 9.20 -13.82
C ASP A 435 16.62 10.27 -12.91
N SER A 436 16.41 10.16 -11.60
CA SER A 436 16.73 11.21 -10.65
C SER A 436 17.02 10.66 -9.24
N TYR A 437 17.27 11.57 -8.31
CA TYR A 437 17.39 11.31 -6.89
C TYR A 437 16.30 12.04 -6.10
N VAL A 438 15.91 11.42 -4.98
CA VAL A 438 15.09 12.07 -3.94
C VAL A 438 15.86 12.12 -2.64
N THR A 439 15.64 13.17 -1.84
CA THR A 439 16.25 13.29 -0.52
C THR A 439 15.76 12.15 0.38
N TYR A 440 16.70 11.41 0.98
CA TYR A 440 16.39 10.38 1.95
C TYR A 440 15.72 10.95 3.20
N ALA A 441 14.72 10.26 3.73
CA ALA A 441 13.90 10.78 4.84
C ALA A 441 13.76 9.80 6.03
N GLY A 442 14.44 8.66 6.03
CA GLY A 442 14.36 7.68 7.13
C GLY A 442 13.22 6.68 6.98
N SER A 443 12.64 6.23 8.09
CA SER A 443 11.61 5.19 8.11
C SER A 443 10.28 5.67 7.54
N LEU A 444 9.54 4.75 6.91
CA LEU A 444 8.16 4.97 6.45
C LEU A 444 7.25 5.32 7.63
N GLN A 445 7.31 4.54 8.70
CA GLN A 445 6.47 4.70 9.89
C GLN A 445 6.50 6.12 10.45
N ASP A 446 7.69 6.65 10.74
CA ASP A 446 7.86 7.99 11.33
C ASP A 446 7.33 9.10 10.42
N ASN A 447 7.57 8.97 9.12
CA ASN A 447 7.15 9.99 8.16
C ASN A 447 5.64 9.93 7.90
N VAL A 448 5.06 8.75 7.76
CA VAL A 448 3.60 8.57 7.62
C VAL A 448 2.89 9.11 8.85
N ALA A 449 3.33 8.74 10.06
CA ALA A 449 2.75 9.25 11.30
C ALA A 449 2.75 10.79 11.35
N ARG A 450 3.89 11.41 10.99
CA ARG A 450 4.05 12.88 10.96
C ARG A 450 3.13 13.54 9.94
N SER A 451 3.07 13.02 8.71
CA SER A 451 2.23 13.57 7.65
C SER A 451 0.75 13.43 7.99
N LEU A 452 0.33 12.27 8.51
CA LEU A 452 -1.05 12.04 8.92
C LEU A 452 -1.46 12.92 10.11
N TYR A 453 -0.56 13.20 11.04
CA TYR A 453 -0.83 14.14 12.12
C TYR A 453 -1.12 15.55 11.59
N LYS A 454 -0.35 16.03 10.59
CA LYS A 454 -0.61 17.31 9.92
C LYS A 454 -1.97 17.31 9.20
N VAL A 455 -2.30 16.23 8.48
CA VAL A 455 -3.62 16.08 7.82
C VAL A 455 -4.73 16.16 8.85
N LYS A 456 -4.66 15.38 9.94
CA LYS A 456 -5.64 15.37 11.02
C LYS A 456 -5.78 16.76 11.69
N SER A 457 -4.67 17.42 11.99
CA SER A 457 -4.66 18.76 12.55
C SER A 457 -5.35 19.78 11.63
N THR A 458 -5.09 19.71 10.32
CA THR A 458 -5.75 20.58 9.33
C THR A 458 -7.26 20.29 9.25
N MET A 459 -7.68 19.03 9.32
CA MET A 459 -9.10 18.65 9.36
C MET A 459 -9.79 19.24 10.62
N CYS A 460 -9.13 19.20 11.77
CA CYS A 460 -9.63 19.85 13.00
C CYS A 460 -9.81 21.37 12.79
N ASN A 461 -8.87 22.04 12.13
CA ASN A 461 -8.99 23.46 11.81
C ASN A 461 -10.16 23.75 10.85
N CYS A 462 -10.56 22.78 10.03
CA CYS A 462 -11.75 22.86 9.20
C CYS A 462 -13.05 22.50 9.94
N GLY A 463 -12.97 22.08 11.21
CA GLY A 463 -14.12 21.71 12.03
C GLY A 463 -14.71 20.34 11.70
N VAL A 464 -13.89 19.39 11.19
CA VAL A 464 -14.34 18.07 10.73
C VAL A 464 -13.44 16.95 11.26
N THR A 465 -14.01 15.76 11.43
CA THR A 465 -13.31 14.59 11.97
C THR A 465 -13.31 13.39 11.03
N THR A 466 -13.95 13.49 9.85
CA THR A 466 -13.97 12.42 8.84
C THR A 466 -13.69 12.98 7.43
N ILE A 467 -13.19 12.13 6.53
CA ILE A 467 -12.95 12.52 5.12
C ILE A 467 -14.26 12.92 4.43
N PRO A 468 -15.38 12.19 4.55
CA PRO A 468 -16.66 12.62 3.97
C PRO A 468 -17.13 13.99 4.48
N ASP A 469 -16.93 14.30 5.75
CA ASP A 469 -17.27 15.62 6.28
C ASP A 469 -16.35 16.71 5.75
N LEU A 470 -15.06 16.40 5.54
CA LEU A 470 -14.12 17.32 4.90
C LEU A 470 -14.58 17.64 3.47
N GLN A 471 -14.90 16.63 2.66
CA GLN A 471 -15.38 16.79 1.29
C GLN A 471 -16.66 17.62 1.22
N LYS A 472 -17.56 17.46 2.19
CA LYS A 472 -18.84 18.17 2.24
C LYS A 472 -18.74 19.60 2.74
N ASN A 473 -17.89 19.85 3.74
CA ASN A 473 -17.92 21.11 4.53
C ASN A 473 -16.71 22.01 4.30
N ALA A 474 -15.61 21.49 3.73
CA ALA A 474 -14.40 22.28 3.48
C ALA A 474 -14.69 23.46 2.54
N LYS A 475 -14.09 24.58 2.86
CA LYS A 475 -14.12 25.78 2.00
C LYS A 475 -12.73 26.01 1.42
N LEU A 476 -12.66 26.07 0.11
CA LEU A 476 -11.44 26.29 -0.65
C LEU A 476 -11.44 27.69 -1.24
N THR A 477 -10.29 28.34 -1.23
CA THR A 477 -10.07 29.61 -1.94
C THR A 477 -8.89 29.49 -2.88
N LEU A 478 -9.04 30.01 -4.08
CA LEU A 478 -7.92 30.25 -4.99
C LEU A 478 -7.07 31.39 -4.46
N VAL A 479 -5.77 31.28 -4.58
CA VAL A 479 -4.82 32.31 -4.18
C VAL A 479 -4.05 32.85 -5.36
N SER A 480 -3.70 34.14 -5.29
CA SER A 480 -2.86 34.80 -6.31
C SER A 480 -1.40 34.31 -6.17
N ALA A 481 -0.60 34.58 -7.24
CA ALA A 481 0.83 34.31 -7.18
C ALA A 481 1.53 35.01 -5.99
N THR A 482 1.07 36.21 -5.63
CA THR A 482 1.59 36.97 -4.49
C THR A 482 1.23 36.27 -3.15
N SER A 483 0.00 35.77 -3.02
CA SER A 483 -0.42 35.02 -1.83
C SER A 483 0.33 33.71 -1.66
N ILE A 484 0.73 33.07 -2.76
CA ILE A 484 1.58 31.86 -2.70
C ILE A 484 2.95 32.21 -2.09
N VAL A 485 3.54 33.34 -2.48
CA VAL A 485 4.82 33.83 -1.93
C VAL A 485 4.66 34.24 -0.47
N GLU A 486 3.55 34.94 -0.10
CA GLU A 486 3.21 35.30 1.27
C GLU A 486 3.09 34.08 2.20
N GLY A 487 2.63 32.94 1.68
CA GLY A 487 2.49 31.69 2.43
C GLY A 487 3.80 31.04 2.84
N GLY A 488 4.94 31.47 2.27
CA GLY A 488 6.28 31.04 2.65
C GLY A 488 6.90 31.94 3.73
N TYR A 489 7.99 31.48 4.33
CA TYR A 489 8.78 32.39 5.19
C TYR A 489 9.42 33.49 4.33
N HIS A 490 9.35 34.73 4.78
CA HIS A 490 9.91 35.89 4.11
C HIS A 490 10.49 36.85 5.14
N ASP A 491 11.45 37.69 4.72
CA ASP A 491 12.13 38.68 5.57
C ASP A 491 12.80 38.11 6.84
N VAL A 492 13.13 36.82 6.84
CA VAL A 492 13.83 36.15 7.95
C VAL A 492 14.96 35.25 7.40
N THR A 493 16.01 35.07 8.19
CA THR A 493 17.10 34.13 7.89
C THR A 493 16.92 32.86 8.71
N LEU A 494 16.79 31.71 8.01
CA LEU A 494 16.68 30.40 8.70
C LEU A 494 18.00 30.04 9.39
N ARG A 495 17.89 29.51 10.61
CA ARG A 495 19.02 28.81 11.24
C ARG A 495 19.23 27.48 10.54
N ALA A 496 20.50 27.10 10.30
CA ALA A 496 20.88 25.90 9.55
C ALA A 496 20.30 24.58 10.10
N THR A 497 19.83 24.56 11.35
CA THR A 497 19.23 23.38 12.00
C THR A 497 17.82 23.02 11.52
N ASN A 498 17.14 23.90 10.76
CA ASN A 498 15.74 23.69 10.34
C ASN A 498 15.60 23.28 8.87
N ALA A 499 16.69 23.15 8.11
CA ALA A 499 16.65 22.86 6.68
C ALA A 499 16.28 21.41 6.31
N SER A 500 16.09 20.52 7.27
CA SER A 500 15.85 19.08 7.03
C SER A 500 14.38 18.64 7.09
N ASN A 501 13.42 19.56 7.24
CA ASN A 501 12.01 19.22 7.51
C ASN A 501 11.02 19.55 6.39
N ASN A 502 11.47 19.75 5.13
CA ASN A 502 10.58 19.93 3.96
C ASN A 502 10.68 18.78 2.97
#